data_30b3219c72a9897840d2c01128125dcb
#
_entry.id   30b3219c72a9897840d2c01128125dcb
#
_cell.length_a   1.000
_cell.length_b   1.000
_cell.length_c   1.000
_cell.angle_alpha   90.00
_cell.angle_beta   90.00
_cell.angle_gamma   90.00
#
_symmetry.space_group_name_H-M   'P 1'
#
loop_
_entity.id
_entity.type
_entity.pdbx_description
1 polymer ?
#
loop_
_entity_poly.entity_id
_entity_poly.type
_entity_poly.pdbx_seq_one_letter_code
_entity_poly.pdbx_strand_id
1 'polypeptide(L)'
;EYVKNLASTCNTAYKPKTLKTSYGKTVTITTGNYGWKIDQAKETAALVSLIKNGEQTSREPEYSQKAASHSGNDYGNTYVEINLTAQHLYFYANGKLLVESDFVSGNAAKGWSTPAGAYSITYKQRNATLKGQGYATPVSYWMPFNGGIGLHDANWRKTFGGTIYKNGGSHGCVNLPPAVAKTIYENISAGDPV
;
A
#
# COMPACT_ATOMS: atom_id res chain seq x y z
N GLU A 1 30.33 3.54 8.29
CA GLU A 1 30.43 2.51 7.24
C GLU A 1 29.58 1.27 7.58
N TYR A 2 29.69 0.70 8.79
CA TYR A 2 28.94 -0.50 9.17
C TYR A 2 27.42 -0.37 8.93
N VAL A 3 26.78 0.69 9.45
CA VAL A 3 25.32 0.92 9.28
C VAL A 3 24.93 1.12 7.82
N LYS A 4 25.77 1.75 7.02
CA LYS A 4 25.54 1.89 5.57
C LYS A 4 25.53 0.52 4.88
N ASN A 5 26.46 -0.35 5.20
CA ASN A 5 26.53 -1.70 4.66
C ASN A 5 25.32 -2.53 5.13
N LEU A 6 24.95 -2.44 6.41
CA LEU A 6 23.76 -3.08 6.95
C LEU A 6 22.50 -2.64 6.20
N ALA A 7 22.32 -1.34 6.01
CA ALA A 7 21.17 -0.81 5.26
C ALA A 7 21.16 -1.28 3.80
N SER A 8 22.30 -1.31 3.13
CA SER A 8 22.40 -1.77 1.73
C SER A 8 21.99 -3.23 1.58
N THR A 9 22.30 -4.07 2.56
CA THR A 9 21.99 -5.50 2.58
C THR A 9 20.53 -5.76 2.98
N CYS A 10 20.07 -5.09 4.04
CA CYS A 10 18.79 -5.41 4.70
C CYS A 10 17.60 -4.61 4.17
N ASN A 11 17.81 -3.44 3.57
CA ASN A 11 16.69 -2.67 3.02
C ASN A 11 16.03 -3.39 1.85
N THR A 12 14.71 -3.50 1.92
CA THR A 12 13.86 -4.07 0.85
C THR A 12 12.93 -3.05 0.21
N ALA A 13 12.79 -1.86 0.82
CA ALA A 13 12.05 -0.76 0.22
C ALA A 13 12.63 -0.38 -1.15
N TYR A 14 11.75 -0.07 -2.10
CA TYR A 14 12.09 0.25 -3.50
C TYR A 14 12.72 -0.90 -4.31
N LYS A 15 12.83 -2.11 -3.73
CA LYS A 15 13.30 -3.28 -4.46
C LYS A 15 12.11 -4.00 -5.12
N PRO A 16 12.31 -4.70 -6.25
CA PRO A 16 11.28 -5.50 -6.88
C PRO A 16 10.66 -6.51 -5.92
N LYS A 17 9.35 -6.72 -6.02
CA LYS A 17 8.57 -7.69 -5.23
C LYS A 17 7.94 -8.72 -6.16
N THR A 18 7.97 -9.99 -5.80
CA THR A 18 7.29 -11.04 -6.54
C THR A 18 5.99 -11.39 -5.82
N LEU A 19 4.87 -11.33 -6.52
CA LEU A 19 3.54 -11.69 -6.01
C LEU A 19 3.00 -12.90 -6.76
N LYS A 20 2.62 -13.94 -6.01
CA LYS A 20 1.74 -15.00 -6.52
C LYS A 20 0.32 -14.51 -6.36
N THR A 21 -0.27 -14.11 -7.47
CA THR A 21 -1.57 -13.45 -7.50
C THR A 21 -2.74 -14.39 -7.19
N SER A 22 -3.84 -13.83 -6.71
CA SER A 22 -5.09 -14.53 -6.43
C SER A 22 -5.70 -15.20 -7.66
N TYR A 23 -5.36 -14.72 -8.86
CA TYR A 23 -5.79 -15.31 -10.15
C TYR A 23 -4.75 -16.27 -10.75
N GLY A 24 -3.80 -16.79 -9.93
CA GLY A 24 -2.91 -17.90 -10.28
C GLY A 24 -1.68 -17.56 -11.10
N LYS A 25 -1.34 -16.28 -11.27
CA LYS A 25 -0.10 -15.86 -11.95
C LYS A 25 0.96 -15.42 -10.96
N THR A 26 2.22 -15.50 -11.35
CA THR A 26 3.33 -14.87 -10.64
C THR A 26 3.73 -13.61 -11.39
N VAL A 27 3.71 -12.47 -10.71
CA VAL A 27 4.08 -11.17 -11.28
C VAL A 27 5.22 -10.56 -10.49
N THR A 28 6.08 -9.78 -11.17
CA THR A 28 7.13 -8.99 -10.52
C THR A 28 6.72 -7.53 -10.56
N ILE A 29 6.57 -6.93 -9.38
CA ILE A 29 6.25 -5.52 -9.19
C ILE A 29 7.57 -4.79 -9.00
N THR A 30 7.93 -3.89 -9.93
CA THR A 30 9.22 -3.21 -9.96
C THR A 30 9.16 -1.76 -9.47
N THR A 31 7.98 -1.27 -9.15
CA THR A 31 7.71 0.10 -8.75
C THR A 31 7.06 0.15 -7.35
N GLY A 32 6.99 1.33 -6.77
CA GLY A 32 6.49 1.55 -5.43
C GLY A 32 7.60 1.71 -4.40
N ASN A 33 7.21 1.92 -3.16
CA ASN A 33 8.14 2.23 -2.07
C ASN A 33 8.03 1.25 -0.90
N TYR A 34 7.23 0.20 -1.02
CA TYR A 34 6.97 -0.75 0.06
C TYR A 34 8.22 -1.58 0.43
N GLY A 35 8.39 -1.85 1.71
CA GLY A 35 9.48 -2.68 2.25
C GLY A 35 10.14 -2.07 3.48
N TRP A 36 11.15 -2.74 4.00
CA TRP A 36 11.95 -2.33 5.14
C TRP A 36 13.00 -1.29 4.75
N LYS A 37 13.16 -0.26 5.57
CA LYS A 37 14.20 0.76 5.40
C LYS A 37 14.77 1.17 6.74
N ILE A 38 16.06 0.94 6.94
CA ILE A 38 16.79 1.31 8.15
C ILE A 38 16.96 2.84 8.20
N ASP A 39 16.69 3.42 9.35
CA ASP A 39 17.05 4.80 9.70
C ASP A 39 18.54 4.82 10.10
N GLN A 40 19.41 5.11 9.13
CA GLN A 40 20.85 5.02 9.35
C GLN A 40 21.36 5.97 10.45
N ALA A 41 20.73 7.13 10.62
CA ALA A 41 21.12 8.10 11.63
C ALA A 41 20.76 7.59 13.03
N LYS A 42 19.51 7.15 13.22
CA LYS A 42 19.06 6.58 14.50
C LYS A 42 19.79 5.30 14.84
N GLU A 43 19.98 4.42 13.87
CA GLU A 43 20.71 3.17 14.08
C GLU A 43 22.18 3.43 14.48
N THR A 44 22.83 4.40 13.85
CA THR A 44 24.18 4.78 14.23
C THR A 44 24.24 5.31 15.66
N ALA A 45 23.30 6.17 16.04
CA ALA A 45 23.23 6.72 17.40
C ALA A 45 22.97 5.62 18.44
N ALA A 46 22.07 4.69 18.15
CA ALA A 46 21.76 3.56 19.02
C ALA A 46 22.98 2.64 19.24
N LEU A 47 23.69 2.29 18.16
CA LEU A 47 24.90 1.46 18.25
C LEU A 47 26.02 2.16 19.04
N VAL A 48 26.24 3.45 18.82
CA VAL A 48 27.25 4.24 19.58
C VAL A 48 26.89 4.25 21.07
N SER A 49 25.61 4.36 21.42
CA SER A 49 25.19 4.30 22.83
C SER A 49 25.50 2.94 23.47
N LEU A 50 25.12 1.85 22.79
CA LEU A 50 25.39 0.49 23.27
C LEU A 50 26.88 0.23 23.48
N ILE A 51 27.73 0.66 22.53
CA ILE A 51 29.17 0.50 22.62
C ILE A 51 29.72 1.29 23.81
N LYS A 52 29.30 2.55 24.01
CA LYS A 52 29.76 3.39 25.14
C LYS A 52 29.38 2.81 26.50
N ASN A 53 28.22 2.16 26.57
CA ASN A 53 27.69 1.55 27.80
C ASN A 53 28.25 0.14 28.04
N GLY A 54 28.99 -0.44 27.09
CA GLY A 54 29.43 -1.84 27.16
C GLY A 54 28.30 -2.86 27.07
N GLU A 55 27.16 -2.46 26.50
CA GLU A 55 25.95 -3.31 26.42
C GLU A 55 26.05 -4.29 25.23
N GLN A 56 25.75 -5.58 25.50
CA GLN A 56 25.57 -6.61 24.48
C GLN A 56 24.09 -6.99 24.40
N THR A 57 23.49 -6.80 23.22
CA THR A 57 22.08 -7.10 23.00
C THR A 57 21.82 -7.58 21.57
N SER A 58 20.78 -8.39 21.42
CA SER A 58 20.20 -8.73 20.11
C SER A 58 18.90 -7.96 19.94
N ARG A 59 18.81 -7.15 18.92
CA ARG A 59 17.64 -6.30 18.65
C ARG A 59 17.43 -6.06 17.16
N GLU A 60 16.24 -5.63 16.81
CA GLU A 60 15.94 -5.07 15.48
C GLU A 60 16.67 -3.72 15.28
N PRO A 61 17.10 -3.42 14.06
CA PRO A 61 17.58 -2.07 13.72
C PRO A 61 16.51 -1.00 13.90
N GLU A 62 16.93 0.25 14.01
CA GLU A 62 16.06 1.40 13.92
C GLU A 62 15.57 1.58 12.47
N TYR A 63 14.26 1.53 12.25
CA TYR A 63 13.66 1.66 10.94
C TYR A 63 13.01 3.02 10.72
N SER A 64 13.24 3.62 9.55
CA SER A 64 12.46 4.76 9.05
C SER A 64 11.18 4.32 8.33
N GLN A 65 11.13 3.06 7.87
CA GLN A 65 9.95 2.42 7.27
C GLN A 65 9.95 0.94 7.62
N LYS A 66 8.78 0.43 8.01
CA LYS A 66 8.58 -0.99 8.31
C LYS A 66 7.67 -1.63 7.26
N ALA A 67 7.83 -2.93 7.08
CA ALA A 67 6.93 -3.78 6.32
C ALA A 67 6.23 -4.79 7.24
N ALA A 68 5.26 -5.52 6.72
CA ALA A 68 4.45 -6.43 7.52
C ALA A 68 5.18 -7.74 7.91
N SER A 69 6.23 -8.12 7.15
CA SER A 69 6.97 -9.36 7.38
C SER A 69 8.43 -9.21 6.98
N HIS A 70 9.32 -9.98 7.62
CA HIS A 70 10.70 -10.17 7.19
C HIS A 70 10.87 -11.37 6.24
N SER A 71 9.80 -12.08 5.92
CA SER A 71 9.84 -13.25 5.05
C SER A 71 9.26 -12.96 3.66
N GLY A 72 9.85 -13.59 2.65
CA GLY A 72 9.33 -13.54 1.27
C GLY A 72 9.36 -12.14 0.67
N ASN A 73 8.17 -11.61 0.37
CA ASN A 73 8.00 -10.33 -0.30
C ASN A 73 7.59 -9.18 0.63
N ASP A 74 7.79 -9.34 1.93
CA ASP A 74 7.44 -8.36 2.96
C ASP A 74 5.93 -8.18 3.24
N TYR A 75 5.02 -8.80 2.47
CA TYR A 75 3.56 -8.51 2.56
C TYR A 75 2.88 -8.98 3.84
N GLY A 76 3.40 -10.02 4.49
CA GLY A 76 2.67 -10.65 5.59
C GLY A 76 1.36 -11.30 5.13
N ASN A 77 0.36 -11.27 6.00
CA ASN A 77 -0.91 -11.98 5.81
C ASN A 77 -2.13 -11.04 5.68
N THR A 78 -1.92 -9.72 5.74
CA THR A 78 -2.97 -8.70 5.54
C THR A 78 -2.51 -7.74 4.46
N TYR A 79 -3.20 -7.71 3.33
CA TYR A 79 -2.84 -6.87 2.18
C TYR A 79 -3.99 -6.73 1.20
N VAL A 80 -3.92 -5.69 0.36
CA VAL A 80 -4.82 -5.50 -0.78
C VAL A 80 -4.07 -5.81 -2.07
N GLU A 81 -4.56 -6.76 -2.85
CA GLU A 81 -4.10 -7.03 -4.21
C GLU A 81 -5.01 -6.35 -5.21
N ILE A 82 -4.45 -5.51 -6.10
CA ILE A 82 -5.21 -4.73 -7.08
C ILE A 82 -4.79 -5.15 -8.49
N ASN A 83 -5.69 -5.78 -9.24
CA ASN A 83 -5.50 -6.06 -10.66
C ASN A 83 -6.06 -4.91 -11.50
N LEU A 84 -5.21 -3.96 -11.87
CA LEU A 84 -5.58 -2.77 -12.66
C LEU A 84 -6.08 -3.12 -14.07
N THR A 85 -5.63 -4.24 -14.65
CA THR A 85 -6.07 -4.68 -15.96
C THR A 85 -7.49 -5.26 -15.93
N ALA A 86 -7.77 -6.11 -14.94
CA ALA A 86 -9.08 -6.72 -14.75
C ALA A 86 -10.06 -5.79 -14.03
N GLN A 87 -9.57 -4.71 -13.42
CA GLN A 87 -10.35 -3.81 -12.54
C GLN A 87 -11.02 -4.58 -11.38
N HIS A 88 -10.27 -5.54 -10.82
CA HIS A 88 -10.72 -6.40 -9.73
C HIS A 88 -9.69 -6.44 -8.61
N LEU A 89 -10.13 -6.36 -7.36
CA LEU A 89 -9.27 -6.40 -6.19
C LEU A 89 -9.61 -7.59 -5.29
N TYR A 90 -8.60 -8.01 -4.53
CA TYR A 90 -8.72 -9.01 -3.47
C TYR A 90 -8.14 -8.42 -2.19
N PHE A 91 -8.87 -8.53 -1.08
CA PHE A 91 -8.40 -8.12 0.23
C PHE A 91 -8.26 -9.33 1.15
N TYR A 92 -7.04 -9.55 1.60
CA TYR A 92 -6.71 -10.57 2.58
C TYR A 92 -6.53 -9.96 3.96
N ALA A 93 -7.13 -10.56 4.97
CA ALA A 93 -6.90 -10.24 6.37
C ALA A 93 -6.53 -11.51 7.12
N ASN A 94 -5.38 -11.49 7.83
CA ASN A 94 -4.86 -12.65 8.57
C ASN A 94 -4.76 -13.94 7.74
N GLY A 95 -4.36 -13.82 6.47
CA GLY A 95 -4.18 -14.93 5.54
C GLY A 95 -5.47 -15.48 4.92
N LYS A 96 -6.62 -14.87 5.18
CA LYS A 96 -7.91 -15.27 4.60
C LYS A 96 -8.42 -14.20 3.65
N LEU A 97 -8.92 -14.62 2.48
CA LEU A 97 -9.65 -13.73 1.57
C LEU A 97 -10.92 -13.25 2.29
N LEU A 98 -10.99 -11.98 2.62
CA LEU A 98 -12.10 -11.39 3.36
C LEU A 98 -13.15 -10.79 2.42
N VAL A 99 -12.68 -10.13 1.36
CA VAL A 99 -13.56 -9.57 0.32
C VAL A 99 -12.80 -9.47 -1.01
N GLU A 100 -13.52 -9.68 -2.09
CA GLU A 100 -13.09 -9.37 -3.45
C GLU A 100 -14.17 -8.54 -4.15
N SER A 101 -13.78 -7.69 -5.08
CA SER A 101 -14.73 -6.80 -5.77
C SER A 101 -14.14 -6.18 -7.02
N ASP A 102 -15.02 -5.88 -7.95
CA ASP A 102 -14.71 -4.94 -9.01
C ASP A 102 -14.58 -3.52 -8.46
N PHE A 103 -13.72 -2.72 -9.10
CA PHE A 103 -13.48 -1.31 -8.76
C PHE A 103 -13.37 -0.45 -10.03
N VAL A 104 -13.23 0.86 -9.86
CA VAL A 104 -12.86 1.77 -10.95
C VAL A 104 -11.61 2.54 -10.58
N SER A 105 -10.54 2.35 -11.35
CA SER A 105 -9.26 3.07 -11.19
C SER A 105 -9.25 4.44 -11.88
N GLY A 106 -8.08 5.05 -11.92
CA GLY A 106 -7.84 6.34 -12.57
C GLY A 106 -8.14 6.35 -14.07
N ASN A 107 -8.56 7.49 -14.59
CA ASN A 107 -8.99 7.71 -15.97
C ASN A 107 -7.80 7.66 -16.94
N ALA A 108 -7.70 6.60 -17.73
CA ALA A 108 -6.61 6.39 -18.66
C ALA A 108 -6.58 7.43 -19.80
N ALA A 109 -7.75 7.81 -20.34
CA ALA A 109 -7.82 8.79 -21.45
C ALA A 109 -7.36 10.20 -21.02
N LYS A 110 -7.46 10.51 -19.72
CA LYS A 110 -6.99 11.79 -19.15
C LYS A 110 -5.57 11.73 -18.60
N GLY A 111 -4.86 10.59 -18.73
CA GLY A 111 -3.53 10.39 -18.17
C GLY A 111 -3.51 10.28 -16.64
N TRP A 112 -4.65 10.00 -16.01
CA TRP A 112 -4.79 9.87 -14.57
C TRP A 112 -4.81 8.42 -14.09
N SER A 113 -4.16 7.53 -14.83
CA SER A 113 -4.08 6.12 -14.46
C SER A 113 -3.55 5.94 -13.03
N THR A 114 -4.14 5.01 -12.30
CA THR A 114 -3.60 4.59 -11.00
C THR A 114 -2.22 3.98 -11.21
N PRO A 115 -1.15 4.49 -10.55
CA PRO A 115 0.19 3.93 -10.71
C PRO A 115 0.26 2.51 -10.16
N ALA A 116 0.76 1.58 -10.98
CA ALA A 116 1.09 0.25 -10.50
C ALA A 116 2.32 0.30 -9.58
N GLY A 117 2.36 -0.56 -8.56
CA GLY A 117 3.49 -0.59 -7.63
C GLY A 117 3.12 -1.32 -6.34
N ALA A 118 4.11 -1.52 -5.48
CA ALA A 118 3.92 -1.98 -4.11
C ALA A 118 4.02 -0.78 -3.16
N TYR A 119 2.94 -0.50 -2.47
CA TYR A 119 2.77 0.63 -1.56
C TYR A 119 2.29 0.16 -0.19
N SER A 120 2.09 1.07 0.75
CA SER A 120 1.41 0.80 2.02
C SER A 120 0.31 1.82 2.28
N ILE A 121 -0.70 1.41 3.03
CA ILE A 121 -1.67 2.36 3.58
C ILE A 121 -0.92 3.36 4.45
N THR A 122 -1.05 4.65 4.14
CA THR A 122 -0.35 5.71 4.88
C THR A 122 -1.08 6.05 6.18
N TYR A 123 -2.39 6.18 6.12
CA TYR A 123 -3.30 6.40 7.26
C TYR A 123 -4.73 6.01 6.86
N LYS A 124 -5.65 6.09 7.81
CA LYS A 124 -7.08 5.90 7.55
C LYS A 124 -7.86 7.09 8.08
N GLN A 125 -8.88 7.51 7.36
CA GLN A 125 -9.76 8.61 7.79
C GLN A 125 -11.21 8.31 7.43
N ARG A 126 -12.11 8.48 8.40
CA ARG A 126 -13.56 8.47 8.14
C ARG A 126 -14.04 9.87 7.78
N ASN A 127 -15.08 9.92 6.93
CA ASN A 127 -15.75 11.15 6.54
C ASN A 127 -14.78 12.22 6.02
N ALA A 128 -13.87 11.80 5.13
CA ALA A 128 -12.93 12.68 4.48
C ALA A 128 -13.58 13.44 3.32
N THR A 129 -13.06 14.61 3.00
CA THR A 129 -13.39 15.33 1.76
C THR A 129 -12.17 15.34 0.87
N LEU A 130 -12.22 14.60 -0.23
CA LEU A 130 -11.15 14.53 -1.22
C LEU A 130 -11.23 15.78 -2.10
N LYS A 131 -10.18 16.58 -2.08
CA LYS A 131 -10.10 17.86 -2.81
C LYS A 131 -9.08 17.78 -3.93
N GLY A 132 -9.42 18.33 -5.08
CA GLY A 132 -8.53 18.51 -6.22
C GLY A 132 -8.97 19.70 -7.06
N GLN A 133 -8.33 19.91 -8.22
CA GLN A 133 -8.70 20.99 -9.11
C GLN A 133 -10.14 20.80 -9.61
N GLY A 134 -11.04 21.67 -9.16
CA GLY A 134 -12.45 21.69 -9.58
C GLY A 134 -13.37 20.67 -8.91
N TYR A 135 -12.91 19.99 -7.84
CA TYR A 135 -13.78 19.08 -7.09
C TYR A 135 -13.51 19.08 -5.58
N ALA A 136 -14.55 18.77 -4.81
CA ALA A 136 -14.50 18.48 -3.39
C ALA A 136 -15.54 17.36 -3.13
N THR A 137 -15.08 16.12 -2.98
CA THR A 137 -15.93 14.94 -2.91
C THR A 137 -15.88 14.32 -1.53
N PRO A 138 -17.00 14.26 -0.79
CA PRO A 138 -17.05 13.55 0.48
C PRO A 138 -17.00 12.05 0.26
N VAL A 139 -16.24 11.34 1.12
CA VAL A 139 -16.15 9.89 1.16
C VAL A 139 -16.22 9.42 2.61
N SER A 140 -16.83 8.26 2.85
CA SER A 140 -16.98 7.70 4.19
C SER A 140 -15.70 7.03 4.70
N TYR A 141 -14.93 6.43 3.78
CA TYR A 141 -13.76 5.63 4.08
C TYR A 141 -12.61 6.03 3.16
N TRP A 142 -11.58 6.64 3.72
CA TRP A 142 -10.40 7.08 3.00
C TRP A 142 -9.16 6.33 3.48
N MET A 143 -8.45 5.71 2.56
CA MET A 143 -7.26 4.89 2.81
C MET A 143 -6.20 5.20 1.75
N PRO A 144 -5.41 6.30 1.90
CA PRO A 144 -4.36 6.65 0.95
C PRO A 144 -3.17 5.69 1.02
N PHE A 145 -2.57 5.40 -0.16
CA PHE A 145 -1.39 4.55 -0.27
C PHE A 145 -0.27 5.15 -1.13
N ASN A 146 -0.58 6.15 -1.97
CA ASN A 146 0.44 6.81 -2.81
C ASN A 146 0.12 8.31 -2.95
N GLY A 147 0.66 9.13 -2.08
CA GLY A 147 0.37 10.56 -2.04
C GLY A 147 -1.12 10.83 -1.87
N GLY A 148 -1.73 11.50 -2.86
CA GLY A 148 -3.17 11.77 -2.91
C GLY A 148 -4.01 10.64 -3.51
N ILE A 149 -3.42 9.47 -3.79
CA ILE A 149 -4.11 8.31 -4.37
C ILE A 149 -4.38 7.30 -3.26
N GLY A 150 -5.61 6.81 -3.19
CA GLY A 150 -6.03 5.84 -2.17
C GLY A 150 -7.25 5.03 -2.56
N LEU A 151 -7.62 4.12 -1.67
CA LEU A 151 -8.88 3.37 -1.71
C LEU A 151 -9.96 4.20 -1.03
N HIS A 152 -11.14 4.27 -1.62
CA HIS A 152 -12.29 4.92 -0.99
C HIS A 152 -13.62 4.44 -1.57
N ASP A 153 -14.71 4.63 -0.84
CA ASP A 153 -16.06 4.41 -1.32
C ASP A 153 -16.47 5.42 -2.39
N ALA A 154 -17.27 4.98 -3.33
CA ALA A 154 -17.82 5.81 -4.41
C ALA A 154 -19.34 5.57 -4.56
N ASN A 155 -20.10 6.13 -3.63
CA ASN A 155 -21.56 5.98 -3.56
C ASN A 155 -22.31 6.57 -4.77
N TRP A 156 -21.64 7.44 -5.54
CA TRP A 156 -22.17 8.03 -6.79
C TRP A 156 -22.06 7.09 -8.00
N ARG A 157 -21.34 5.95 -7.87
CA ARG A 157 -21.22 4.95 -8.94
C ARG A 157 -22.24 3.83 -8.75
N LYS A 158 -22.91 3.47 -9.83
CA LYS A 158 -23.84 2.32 -9.85
C LYS A 158 -23.17 1.05 -10.34
N THR A 159 -22.05 1.18 -11.08
CA THR A 159 -21.32 0.06 -11.69
C THR A 159 -19.84 0.22 -11.48
N PHE A 160 -19.16 -0.92 -11.39
CA PHE A 160 -17.70 -1.01 -11.21
C PHE A 160 -17.12 -2.03 -12.19
N GLY A 161 -15.80 -2.00 -12.37
CA GLY A 161 -15.09 -2.97 -13.19
C GLY A 161 -15.06 -2.66 -14.70
N GLY A 162 -14.68 -3.68 -15.45
CA GLY A 162 -14.66 -3.64 -16.90
C GLY A 162 -13.76 -2.54 -17.49
N THR A 163 -14.29 -1.80 -18.45
CA THR A 163 -13.55 -0.76 -19.17
C THR A 163 -13.88 0.67 -18.73
N ILE A 164 -14.62 0.83 -17.64
CA ILE A 164 -15.07 2.16 -17.15
C ILE A 164 -13.89 3.10 -16.95
N TYR A 165 -12.76 2.60 -16.42
CA TYR A 165 -11.56 3.39 -16.16
C TYR A 165 -10.97 4.06 -17.42
N LYS A 166 -11.25 3.54 -18.61
CA LYS A 166 -10.69 4.10 -19.86
C LYS A 166 -11.11 5.54 -20.09
N ASN A 167 -12.39 5.86 -19.87
CA ASN A 167 -12.96 7.18 -20.13
C ASN A 167 -13.73 7.77 -18.94
N GLY A 168 -14.19 6.94 -18.00
CA GLY A 168 -14.99 7.32 -16.83
C GLY A 168 -14.28 7.03 -15.49
N GLY A 169 -12.96 6.92 -15.49
CA GLY A 169 -12.16 6.68 -14.30
C GLY A 169 -12.09 7.85 -13.33
N SER A 170 -11.43 7.63 -12.21
CA SER A 170 -11.14 8.63 -11.18
C SER A 170 -9.95 9.53 -11.56
N HIS A 171 -9.50 10.40 -10.64
CA HIS A 171 -8.25 11.16 -10.76
C HIS A 171 -7.01 10.36 -10.28
N GLY A 172 -7.09 9.04 -10.24
CA GLY A 172 -6.01 8.15 -9.81
C GLY A 172 -6.41 7.20 -8.67
N CYS A 173 -7.40 7.54 -7.87
CA CYS A 173 -7.89 6.72 -6.77
C CYS A 173 -8.60 5.44 -7.24
N VAL A 174 -8.67 4.46 -6.36
CA VAL A 174 -9.41 3.22 -6.53
C VAL A 174 -10.79 3.39 -5.90
N ASN A 175 -11.80 3.54 -6.74
CA ASN A 175 -13.20 3.74 -6.36
C ASN A 175 -13.86 2.39 -6.10
N LEU A 176 -14.39 2.19 -4.91
CA LEU A 176 -14.97 0.93 -4.43
C LEU A 176 -16.48 1.06 -4.16
N PRO A 177 -17.23 -0.05 -4.26
CA PRO A 177 -18.55 -0.13 -3.65
C PRO A 177 -18.48 0.21 -2.16
N PRO A 178 -19.45 0.96 -1.59
CA PRO A 178 -19.38 1.41 -0.19
C PRO A 178 -19.21 0.28 0.84
N ALA A 179 -19.87 -0.86 0.65
CA ALA A 179 -19.76 -2.01 1.53
C ALA A 179 -18.34 -2.61 1.51
N VAL A 180 -17.73 -2.67 0.33
CA VAL A 180 -16.36 -3.18 0.15
C VAL A 180 -15.35 -2.24 0.82
N ALA A 181 -15.45 -0.94 0.56
CA ALA A 181 -14.60 0.06 1.20
C ALA A 181 -14.71 0.01 2.73
N LYS A 182 -15.91 -0.17 3.27
CA LYS A 182 -16.15 -0.36 4.70
C LYS A 182 -15.42 -1.59 5.23
N THR A 183 -15.59 -2.75 4.59
CA THR A 183 -14.96 -4.00 5.00
C THR A 183 -13.45 -3.89 5.02
N ILE A 184 -12.84 -3.30 3.99
CA ILE A 184 -11.39 -3.08 3.96
C ILE A 184 -10.98 -2.12 5.07
N TYR A 185 -11.67 -0.98 5.20
CA TYR A 185 -11.36 0.03 6.20
C TYR A 185 -11.36 -0.52 7.63
N GLU A 186 -12.31 -1.39 7.97
CA GLU A 186 -12.45 -1.97 9.29
C GLU A 186 -11.36 -3.00 9.64
N ASN A 187 -10.71 -3.58 8.63
CA ASN A 187 -9.78 -4.70 8.81
C ASN A 187 -8.34 -4.43 8.33
N ILE A 188 -8.06 -3.26 7.74
CA ILE A 188 -6.72 -2.85 7.30
C ILE A 188 -6.14 -1.81 8.26
N SER A 189 -4.82 -1.73 8.35
CA SER A 189 -4.10 -0.77 9.18
C SER A 189 -3.12 0.07 8.35
N ALA A 190 -2.71 1.21 8.90
CA ALA A 190 -1.57 1.95 8.36
C ALA A 190 -0.32 1.06 8.37
N GLY A 191 0.42 1.05 7.27
CA GLY A 191 1.57 0.16 7.06
C GLY A 191 1.24 -1.12 6.30
N ASP A 192 -0.02 -1.56 6.24
CA ASP A 192 -0.40 -2.75 5.48
C ASP A 192 -0.22 -2.52 3.96
N PRO A 193 0.26 -3.54 3.23
CA PRO A 193 0.58 -3.42 1.80
C PRO A 193 -0.66 -3.31 0.89
N VAL A 194 -0.44 -2.53 -0.17
CA VAL A 194 -1.34 -2.39 -1.33
C VAL A 194 -0.55 -2.57 -2.60
#